data_8dadbb444be8d8d5a1a7473e019f00dc
#
_entry.id   8dadbb444be8d8d5a1a7473e019f00dc
#
_cell.length_a   1.000
_cell.length_b   1.000
_cell.length_c   1.000
_cell.angle_alpha   90.00
_cell.angle_beta   90.00
_cell.angle_gamma   90.00
#
_symmetry.space_group_name_H-M   'P 1'
#
loop_
_entity.id
_entity.type
_entity.pdbx_description
1 polymer ?
#
loop_
_entity_poly.entity_id
_entity_poly.type
_entity_poly.pdbx_seq_one_letter_code
_entity_poly.pdbx_strand_id
1 'polypeptide(L)'
;MKIERGAFRTRKERGEWAELYFMARAAAQGLRVSRPFGDSSSYDVGVECGDRILRVQVKSTMHRRRDTGYFNINLHGCTQKQYAAGSVDFFAAYLIPIDTWYIIPFEKTGKSLYLSFATDGRREKHWEYREAWDLLKG
;
A
#
# COMPACT_ATOMS: atom_id res chain seq x y z
N MET A 1 -12.75 10.02 -5.69
CA MET A 1 -13.72 8.90 -5.72
C MET A 1 -14.32 8.73 -4.34
N LYS A 2 -15.62 8.59 -4.29
CA LYS A 2 -16.33 8.39 -3.03
C LYS A 2 -16.64 6.91 -2.84
N ILE A 3 -16.23 6.35 -1.70
CA ILE A 3 -16.55 4.96 -1.33
C ILE A 3 -17.79 4.97 -0.46
N GLU A 4 -18.81 4.22 -0.87
CA GLU A 4 -20.07 4.13 -0.12
C GLU A 4 -19.83 3.44 1.23
N ARG A 5 -20.51 3.93 2.25
CA ARG A 5 -20.46 3.33 3.58
C ARG A 5 -20.97 1.90 3.50
N GLY A 6 -20.17 0.94 3.99
CA GLY A 6 -20.54 -0.47 3.93
C GLY A 6 -20.35 -1.13 2.58
N ALA A 7 -19.61 -0.50 1.64
CA ALA A 7 -19.32 -1.06 0.32
C ALA A 7 -18.62 -2.41 0.39
N PHE A 8 -17.80 -2.63 1.42
CA PHE A 8 -17.05 -3.86 1.58
C PHE A 8 -17.63 -4.68 2.73
N ARG A 9 -17.94 -5.95 2.46
CA ARG A 9 -18.47 -6.87 3.48
C ARG A 9 -17.37 -7.39 4.40
N THR A 10 -16.14 -7.54 3.88
CA THR A 10 -15.02 -8.10 4.60
C THR A 10 -13.76 -7.31 4.34
N ARG A 11 -12.74 -7.52 5.20
CA ARG A 11 -11.39 -6.96 4.97
C ARG A 11 -10.77 -7.53 3.70
N LYS A 12 -11.08 -8.78 3.38
CA LYS A 12 -10.59 -9.43 2.16
C LYS A 12 -11.13 -8.74 0.91
N GLU A 13 -12.43 -8.46 0.85
CA GLU A 13 -13.03 -7.72 -0.26
C GLU A 13 -12.39 -6.34 -0.41
N ARG A 14 -12.19 -5.65 0.70
CA ARG A 14 -11.55 -4.34 0.69
C ARG A 14 -10.12 -4.43 0.15
N GLY A 15 -9.37 -5.44 0.59
CA GLY A 15 -8.02 -5.68 0.11
C GLY A 15 -7.95 -5.95 -1.38
N GLU A 16 -8.84 -6.81 -1.89
CA GLU A 16 -8.92 -7.13 -3.31
C GLU A 16 -9.26 -5.87 -4.14
N TRP A 17 -10.20 -5.07 -3.65
CA TRP A 17 -10.53 -3.81 -4.31
C TRP A 17 -9.35 -2.84 -4.32
N ALA A 18 -8.63 -2.73 -3.19
CA ALA A 18 -7.47 -1.85 -3.10
C ALA A 18 -6.37 -2.27 -4.08
N GLU A 19 -6.16 -3.57 -4.28
CA GLU A 19 -5.21 -4.07 -5.27
C GLU A 19 -5.63 -3.67 -6.69
N LEU A 20 -6.91 -3.81 -7.03
CA LEU A 20 -7.44 -3.40 -8.33
C LEU A 20 -7.27 -1.88 -8.52
N TYR A 21 -7.57 -1.11 -7.49
CA TYR A 21 -7.43 0.34 -7.56
C TYR A 21 -5.97 0.78 -7.68
N PHE A 22 -5.07 0.09 -6.97
CA PHE A 22 -3.63 0.31 -7.14
C PHE A 22 -3.22 0.11 -8.60
N MET A 23 -3.63 -1.00 -9.20
CA MET A 23 -3.29 -1.31 -10.60
C MET A 23 -3.83 -0.23 -11.55
N ALA A 24 -5.06 0.23 -11.32
CA ALA A 24 -5.67 1.28 -12.14
C ALA A 24 -4.88 2.60 -12.01
N ARG A 25 -4.53 2.98 -10.79
CA ARG A 25 -3.76 4.21 -10.54
C ARG A 25 -2.34 4.12 -11.09
N ALA A 26 -1.69 2.98 -10.94
CA ALA A 26 -0.36 2.74 -11.48
C ALA A 26 -0.38 2.82 -13.01
N ALA A 27 -1.37 2.19 -13.64
CA ALA A 27 -1.53 2.24 -15.08
C ALA A 27 -1.76 3.68 -15.57
N ALA A 28 -2.52 4.48 -14.82
CA ALA A 28 -2.74 5.89 -15.13
C ALA A 28 -1.44 6.72 -15.04
N GLN A 29 -0.45 6.25 -14.28
CA GLN A 29 0.89 6.84 -14.22
C GLN A 29 1.81 6.38 -15.37
N GLY A 30 1.29 5.57 -16.27
CA GLY A 30 2.08 5.00 -17.36
C GLY A 30 2.88 3.75 -16.98
N LEU A 31 2.61 3.18 -15.82
CA LEU A 31 3.29 1.97 -15.37
C LEU A 31 2.60 0.71 -15.93
N ARG A 32 3.39 -0.31 -16.20
CA ARG A 32 2.85 -1.62 -16.62
C ARG A 32 2.79 -2.52 -15.42
N VAL A 33 1.61 -3.07 -15.17
CA VAL A 33 1.33 -3.86 -13.98
C VAL A 33 0.97 -5.29 -14.34
N SER A 34 1.25 -6.20 -13.41
CA SER A 34 0.91 -7.61 -13.51
C SER A 34 0.56 -8.16 -12.13
N ARG A 35 -0.02 -9.35 -12.09
CA ARG A 35 -0.31 -10.04 -10.84
C ARG A 35 0.35 -11.41 -10.84
N PRO A 36 0.89 -11.86 -9.70
CA PRO A 36 1.34 -13.24 -9.58
C PRO A 36 0.12 -14.18 -9.64
N PHE A 37 0.31 -15.34 -10.24
CA PHE A 37 -0.74 -16.35 -10.27
C PHE A 37 -0.87 -17.01 -8.90
N GLY A 38 -2.12 -17.17 -8.45
CA GLY A 38 -2.41 -17.78 -7.16
C GLY A 38 -2.34 -16.79 -6.01
N ASP A 39 -2.41 -17.32 -4.78
CA ASP A 39 -2.48 -16.52 -3.55
C ASP A 39 -1.32 -16.79 -2.58
N SER A 40 -0.31 -17.54 -3.00
CA SER A 40 0.83 -17.88 -2.15
C SER A 40 2.02 -16.92 -2.28
N SER A 41 1.93 -15.93 -3.17
CA SER A 41 2.99 -14.93 -3.32
C SER A 41 3.02 -13.96 -2.15
N SER A 42 4.23 -13.47 -1.84
CA SER A 42 4.44 -12.47 -0.79
C SER A 42 4.06 -11.05 -1.22
N TYR A 43 3.78 -10.83 -2.50
CA TYR A 43 3.41 -9.52 -3.03
C TYR A 43 2.13 -9.63 -3.86
N ASP A 44 1.45 -8.48 -4.05
CA ASP A 44 0.15 -8.44 -4.70
C ASP A 44 0.21 -8.04 -6.16
N VAL A 45 1.13 -7.11 -6.50
CA VAL A 45 1.21 -6.53 -7.84
C VAL A 45 2.68 -6.40 -8.24
N GLY A 46 2.98 -6.79 -9.48
CA GLY A 46 4.27 -6.52 -10.10
C GLY A 46 4.18 -5.23 -10.92
N VAL A 47 5.22 -4.41 -10.84
CA VAL A 47 5.34 -3.19 -11.65
C VAL A 47 6.63 -3.29 -12.47
N GLU A 48 6.52 -3.22 -13.78
CA GLU A 48 7.69 -3.23 -14.64
C GLU A 48 8.49 -1.94 -14.49
N CYS A 49 9.80 -2.09 -14.29
CA CYS A 49 10.73 -0.98 -14.15
C CYS A 49 12.02 -1.34 -14.89
N GLY A 50 12.14 -0.90 -16.14
CA GLY A 50 13.23 -1.31 -17.00
C GLY A 50 13.15 -2.81 -17.28
N ASP A 51 14.23 -3.54 -16.97
CA ASP A 51 14.33 -5.00 -17.11
C ASP A 51 13.93 -5.76 -15.84
N ARG A 52 13.42 -5.05 -14.84
CA ARG A 52 13.03 -5.61 -13.54
C ARG A 52 11.52 -5.53 -13.34
N ILE A 53 11.04 -6.38 -12.45
CA ILE A 53 9.68 -6.29 -11.93
C ILE A 53 9.80 -5.94 -10.44
N LEU A 54 9.25 -4.79 -10.08
CA LEU A 54 9.15 -4.39 -8.67
C LEU A 54 7.97 -5.08 -8.04
N ARG A 55 8.19 -5.67 -6.87
CA ARG A 55 7.16 -6.42 -6.13
C ARG A 55 6.52 -5.49 -5.11
N VAL A 56 5.22 -5.26 -5.27
CA VAL A 56 4.47 -4.32 -4.45
C VAL A 56 3.44 -5.06 -3.61
N GLN A 57 3.47 -4.83 -2.31
CA GLN A 57 2.44 -5.28 -1.37
C GLN A 57 1.48 -4.13 -1.11
N VAL A 58 0.20 -4.34 -1.42
CA VAL A 58 -0.83 -3.31 -1.25
C VAL A 58 -1.48 -3.47 0.12
N LYS A 59 -1.60 -2.38 0.84
CA LYS A 59 -2.26 -2.30 2.15
C LYS A 59 -3.24 -1.13 2.14
N SER A 60 -4.33 -1.26 2.89
CA SER A 60 -5.34 -0.19 2.95
C SER A 60 -5.95 -0.10 4.34
N THR A 61 -6.54 1.06 4.63
CA THR A 61 -7.30 1.27 5.86
C THR A 61 -8.49 2.19 5.61
N MET A 62 -9.58 1.93 6.34
CA MET A 62 -10.77 2.78 6.39
C MET A 62 -10.80 3.68 7.62
N HIS A 63 -9.95 3.42 8.62
CA HIS A 63 -10.12 4.00 9.93
C HIS A 63 -9.00 4.94 10.32
N ARG A 64 -9.41 6.15 10.72
CA ARG A 64 -8.54 7.08 11.44
C ARG A 64 -8.76 6.84 12.94
N ARG A 65 -7.68 6.73 13.70
CA ARG A 65 -7.76 6.64 15.15
C ARG A 65 -8.28 7.94 15.73
N ARG A 66 -9.27 7.85 16.62
CA ARG A 66 -9.88 9.04 17.25
C ARG A 66 -8.93 9.71 18.24
N ASP A 67 -8.14 8.89 18.97
CA ASP A 67 -7.25 9.40 20.01
C ASP A 67 -6.07 10.19 19.45
N THR A 68 -5.47 9.73 18.35
CA THR A 68 -4.30 10.36 17.76
C THR A 68 -4.59 11.12 16.47
N GLY A 69 -5.69 10.83 15.80
CA GLY A 69 -6.00 11.33 14.47
C GLY A 69 -5.18 10.67 13.37
N TYR A 70 -4.39 9.66 13.68
CA TYR A 70 -3.54 8.97 12.71
C TYR A 70 -4.26 7.81 12.05
N PHE A 71 -3.88 7.55 10.80
CA PHE A 71 -4.20 6.30 10.14
C PHE A 71 -3.08 5.31 10.43
N ASN A 72 -3.43 4.08 10.81
CA ASN A 72 -2.46 3.01 11.06
C ASN A 72 -2.71 1.86 10.11
N ILE A 73 -1.64 1.35 9.52
CA ILE A 73 -1.68 0.19 8.63
C ILE A 73 -0.76 -0.88 9.18
N ASN A 74 -1.31 -2.08 9.41
CA ASN A 74 -0.55 -3.24 9.88
C ASN A 74 0.27 -3.80 8.72
N LEU A 75 1.57 -4.00 8.94
CA LEU A 75 2.49 -4.55 7.95
C LEU A 75 2.60 -6.06 8.00
N HIS A 76 2.06 -6.68 9.05
CA HIS A 76 2.13 -8.13 9.18
C HIS A 76 0.96 -8.80 8.48
N GLY A 77 1.22 -9.97 7.93
CA GLY A 77 0.17 -10.83 7.43
C GLY A 77 -0.55 -11.53 8.57
N CYS A 78 -1.48 -12.43 8.22
CA CYS A 78 -2.28 -13.17 9.20
C CYS A 78 -1.43 -13.99 10.19
N THR A 79 -0.18 -14.29 9.86
CA THR A 79 0.73 -15.06 10.70
C THR A 79 1.64 -14.20 11.57
N GLN A 80 1.55 -12.88 11.47
CA GLN A 80 2.43 -11.92 12.15
C GLN A 80 3.92 -12.11 11.85
N LYS A 81 4.26 -12.81 10.79
CA LYS A 81 5.64 -12.93 10.35
C LYS A 81 6.01 -11.69 9.55
N GLN A 82 7.21 -11.18 9.79
CA GLN A 82 7.74 -10.12 8.94
C GLN A 82 7.98 -10.66 7.54
N TYR A 83 7.78 -9.81 6.54
CA TYR A 83 8.12 -10.16 5.17
C TYR A 83 9.62 -10.40 5.08
N ALA A 84 10.01 -11.51 4.44
CA ALA A 84 11.42 -11.80 4.23
C ALA A 84 12.08 -10.73 3.37
N ALA A 85 13.34 -10.42 3.66
CA ALA A 85 14.11 -9.47 2.86
C ALA A 85 14.13 -9.93 1.40
N GLY A 86 13.87 -9.00 0.48
CA GLY A 86 13.85 -9.29 -0.95
C GLY A 86 12.54 -9.89 -1.47
N SER A 87 11.55 -10.15 -0.62
CA SER A 87 10.25 -10.67 -1.06
C SER A 87 9.31 -9.56 -1.52
N VAL A 88 9.52 -8.35 -1.04
CA VAL A 88 8.74 -7.15 -1.36
C VAL A 88 9.71 -6.00 -1.58
N ASP A 89 9.48 -5.22 -2.61
CA ASP A 89 10.29 -4.03 -2.90
C ASP A 89 9.64 -2.76 -2.35
N PHE A 90 8.32 -2.69 -2.40
CA PHE A 90 7.56 -1.52 -1.94
C PHE A 90 6.27 -1.95 -1.24
N PHE A 91 5.88 -1.16 -0.24
CA PHE A 91 4.49 -1.13 0.23
C PHE A 91 3.76 0.01 -0.45
N ALA A 92 2.55 -0.27 -0.93
CA ALA A 92 1.62 0.75 -1.38
C ALA A 92 0.51 0.84 -0.35
N ALA A 93 0.52 1.89 0.44
CA ALA A 93 -0.42 2.09 1.54
C ALA A 93 -1.51 3.06 1.13
N TYR A 94 -2.76 2.63 1.19
CA TYR A 94 -3.89 3.42 0.75
C TYR A 94 -4.77 3.83 1.93
N LEU A 95 -4.89 5.14 2.13
CA LEU A 95 -5.76 5.73 3.12
C LEU A 95 -7.09 6.06 2.44
N ILE A 96 -8.05 5.14 2.52
CA ILE A 96 -9.28 5.17 1.74
C ILE A 96 -10.10 6.46 1.97
N PRO A 97 -10.35 6.91 3.22
CA PRO A 97 -11.20 8.07 3.45
C PRO A 97 -10.71 9.37 2.83
N ILE A 98 -9.41 9.49 2.57
CA ILE A 98 -8.81 10.69 1.98
C ILE A 98 -8.22 10.43 0.59
N ASP A 99 -8.47 9.24 0.02
CA ASP A 99 -8.04 8.85 -1.33
C ASP A 99 -6.56 9.19 -1.57
N THR A 100 -5.69 8.75 -0.66
CA THR A 100 -4.27 9.08 -0.71
C THR A 100 -3.42 7.81 -0.64
N TRP A 101 -2.48 7.69 -1.56
CA TRP A 101 -1.52 6.60 -1.61
C TRP A 101 -0.16 7.04 -1.07
N TYR A 102 0.50 6.12 -0.38
CA TYR A 102 1.91 6.26 0.01
C TYR A 102 2.68 5.12 -0.62
N ILE A 103 3.73 5.45 -1.36
CA ILE A 103 4.61 4.46 -2.01
C ILE A 103 5.91 4.42 -1.21
N ILE A 104 6.09 3.37 -0.42
CA ILE A 104 7.15 3.32 0.59
C ILE A 104 8.11 2.17 0.27
N PRO A 105 9.40 2.45 0.04
CA PRO A 105 10.39 1.38 -0.13
C PRO A 105 10.40 0.45 1.08
N PHE A 106 10.42 -0.85 0.84
CA PHE A 106 10.40 -1.84 1.92
C PHE A 106 11.51 -1.57 2.94
N GLU A 107 12.71 -1.23 2.48
CA GLU A 107 13.86 -0.96 3.34
C GLU A 107 13.65 0.20 4.31
N LYS A 108 12.74 1.12 3.98
CA LYS A 108 12.44 2.28 4.83
C LYS A 108 11.40 1.98 5.92
N THR A 109 10.80 0.81 5.89
CA THR A 109 9.85 0.41 6.93
C THR A 109 10.55 -0.13 8.18
N GLY A 110 11.81 -0.52 8.06
CA GLY A 110 12.58 -1.09 9.17
C GLY A 110 11.93 -2.36 9.71
N LYS A 111 11.94 -2.51 11.03
CA LYS A 111 11.30 -3.63 11.73
C LYS A 111 9.91 -3.27 12.25
N SER A 112 9.32 -2.20 11.73
CA SER A 112 8.02 -1.72 12.20
C SER A 112 6.93 -2.74 11.97
N LEU A 113 6.06 -2.90 12.96
CA LEU A 113 4.89 -3.78 12.89
C LEU A 113 3.74 -3.11 12.14
N TYR A 114 3.72 -1.80 12.10
CA TYR A 114 2.69 -1.01 11.40
C TYR A 114 3.26 0.35 11.01
N LEU A 115 2.58 1.00 10.07
CA LEU A 115 2.88 2.36 9.63
C LEU A 115 1.79 3.30 10.12
N SER A 116 2.20 4.49 10.57
CA SER A 116 1.29 5.55 11.02
C SER A 116 1.41 6.76 10.13
N PHE A 117 0.27 7.36 9.78
CA PHE A 117 0.20 8.51 8.88
C PHE A 117 -0.59 9.63 9.53
N ALA A 118 0.04 10.80 9.68
CA ALA A 118 -0.62 12.02 10.13
C ALA A 118 -0.97 12.86 8.89
N THR A 119 -2.25 13.19 8.74
CA THR A 119 -2.73 13.85 7.51
C THR A 119 -3.35 15.22 7.79
N ASP A 120 -3.16 15.74 8.99
CA ASP A 120 -3.77 16.99 9.47
C ASP A 120 -2.80 18.18 9.45
N GLY A 121 -1.75 18.10 8.62
CA GLY A 121 -0.73 19.14 8.52
C GLY A 121 0.44 18.95 9.49
N ARG A 122 0.39 17.98 10.39
CA ARG A 122 1.52 17.66 11.23
C ARG A 122 2.63 17.01 10.38
N ARG A 123 3.88 17.36 10.68
CA ARG A 123 5.03 16.74 10.02
C ARG A 123 5.08 15.28 10.42
N GLU A 124 5.10 14.38 9.42
CA GLU A 124 5.14 12.95 9.66
C GLU A 124 6.33 12.29 8.96
N LYS A 125 6.65 11.08 9.43
CA LYS A 125 7.79 10.31 8.96
C LYS A 125 7.72 9.93 7.48
N HIS A 126 6.50 9.71 6.96
CA HIS A 126 6.30 9.16 5.60
C HIS A 126 5.87 10.21 4.58
N TRP A 127 5.93 11.49 4.92
CA TRP A 127 5.44 12.57 4.07
C TRP A 127 6.04 12.54 2.66
N GLU A 128 7.33 12.23 2.54
CA GLU A 128 8.02 12.20 1.26
C GLU A 128 7.52 11.10 0.31
N TYR A 129 6.82 10.10 0.84
CA TYR A 129 6.30 8.98 0.05
C TYR A 129 4.86 9.18 -0.40
N ARG A 130 4.26 10.30 -0.04
CA ARG A 130 2.88 10.61 -0.41
C ARG A 130 2.78 10.81 -1.91
N GLU A 131 1.92 9.97 -2.55
CA GLU A 131 1.74 9.97 -4.00
C GLU A 131 3.07 9.90 -4.77
N ALA A 132 4.04 9.18 -4.22
CA ALA A 132 5.40 9.09 -4.77
C ALA A 132 5.51 8.00 -5.84
N TRP A 133 4.61 8.02 -6.81
CA TRP A 133 4.55 7.06 -7.91
C TRP A 133 5.84 7.02 -8.73
N ASP A 134 6.58 8.12 -8.78
CA ASP A 134 7.83 8.19 -9.53
C ASP A 134 8.89 7.22 -9.02
N LEU A 135 8.80 6.80 -7.74
CA LEU A 135 9.70 5.79 -7.21
C LEU A 135 9.58 4.44 -7.92
N LEU A 136 8.42 4.17 -8.52
CA LEU A 136 8.18 2.94 -9.27
C LEU A 136 8.65 3.02 -10.72
N LYS A 137 9.07 4.20 -11.15
CA LYS A 137 9.56 4.42 -12.52
C LYS A 137 11.07 4.24 -12.66
N GLY A 138 11.75 4.10 -11.55
CA GLY A 138 13.21 3.90 -11.51
C GLY A 138 14.02 5.18 -11.34
#